data_c0111fe69ca925140dfe90f88e707666
#
_entry.id   c0111fe69ca925140dfe90f88e707666
#
_cell.length_a   1.000
_cell.length_b   1.000
_cell.length_c   1.000
_cell.angle_alpha   90.00
_cell.angle_beta   90.00
_cell.angle_gamma   90.00
#
_symmetry.space_group_name_H-M   'P 1'
#
loop_
_entity.id
_entity.type
_entity.pdbx_description
1 polymer ?
#
loop_
_entity_poly.entity_id
_entity_poly.type
_entity_poly.pdbx_seq_one_letter_code
_entity_poly.pdbx_strand_id
1 'polypeptide(L)'
;MYSIGIFTTERSLRHIMRIDQEMRSQSNITYLPYSSPEHLKYLYEQNRDRFDAFLFTGSYPYNVLRREFGALDRPHAHCNVSDRDYYKLIAQLAIQQPELDFSRVYFDRPEIPVDFYTIFQKEGFPLLGTASIDWNRVAATDWYAPLKDYYLELWNSGKVELLVTRFGSMDDYFHQHQIKFRYLAPSPESMLETFHGLLMQLQAGEMHDSAACLALIR
;
A
#
# COMPACT_ATOMS: atom_id res chain seq x y z
N MET A 1 20.88 -14.99 -7.06
CA MET A 1 20.28 -13.62 -6.86
C MET A 1 18.88 -13.69 -7.44
N TYR A 2 17.86 -13.45 -6.62
CA TYR A 2 16.46 -13.59 -7.04
C TYR A 2 16.04 -12.51 -8.00
N SER A 3 15.11 -12.84 -8.92
CA SER A 3 14.43 -11.91 -9.82
C SER A 3 13.10 -11.51 -9.20
N ILE A 4 12.87 -10.21 -8.96
CA ILE A 4 11.68 -9.71 -8.29
C ILE A 4 10.96 -8.71 -9.19
N GLY A 5 9.69 -9.00 -9.49
CA GLY A 5 8.78 -8.09 -10.17
C GLY A 5 8.06 -7.19 -9.18
N ILE A 6 8.13 -5.87 -9.36
CA ILE A 6 7.49 -4.90 -8.47
C ILE A 6 6.32 -4.23 -9.16
N PHE A 7 5.10 -4.57 -8.76
CA PHE A 7 3.89 -3.90 -9.24
C PHE A 7 3.67 -2.58 -8.50
N THR A 8 3.58 -1.50 -9.27
CA THR A 8 3.53 -0.15 -8.71
C THR A 8 2.71 0.81 -9.59
N THR A 9 2.13 1.85 -9.02
CA THR A 9 1.64 3.00 -9.77
C THR A 9 2.78 3.99 -9.98
N GLU A 10 2.67 4.92 -10.92
CA GLU A 10 3.70 5.97 -11.14
C GLU A 10 4.00 6.76 -9.87
N ARG A 11 2.98 7.06 -9.08
CA ARG A 11 3.15 7.76 -7.81
C ARG A 11 3.94 6.94 -6.79
N SER A 12 3.53 5.69 -6.60
CA SER A 12 4.20 4.79 -5.66
C SER A 12 5.62 4.46 -6.12
N LEU A 13 5.89 4.45 -7.43
CA LEU A 13 7.22 4.27 -7.99
C LEU A 13 8.20 5.32 -7.45
N ARG A 14 7.80 6.59 -7.37
CA ARG A 14 8.66 7.65 -6.80
C ARG A 14 9.03 7.40 -5.33
N HIS A 15 8.18 6.73 -4.59
CA HIS A 15 8.46 6.37 -3.19
C HIS A 15 9.41 5.17 -3.10
N ILE A 16 9.14 4.10 -3.85
CA ILE A 16 9.97 2.88 -3.78
C ILE A 16 11.35 3.07 -4.40
N MET A 17 11.50 3.97 -5.36
CA MET A 17 12.81 4.34 -5.93
C MET A 17 13.80 4.89 -4.90
N ARG A 18 13.32 5.35 -3.73
CA ARG A 18 14.19 5.80 -2.64
C ARG A 18 15.03 4.67 -2.03
N ILE A 19 14.60 3.43 -2.20
CA ILE A 19 15.28 2.22 -1.73
C ILE A 19 15.80 1.33 -2.86
N ASP A 20 15.77 1.82 -4.10
CA ASP A 20 16.14 1.05 -5.31
C ASP A 20 17.57 0.49 -5.22
N GLN A 21 18.52 1.32 -4.81
CA GLN A 21 19.92 0.89 -4.69
C GLN A 21 20.09 -0.25 -3.69
N GLU A 22 19.41 -0.18 -2.54
CA GLU A 22 19.44 -1.21 -1.52
C GLU A 22 18.83 -2.52 -2.04
N MET A 23 17.68 -2.45 -2.68
CA MET A 23 17.03 -3.64 -3.25
C MET A 23 17.88 -4.27 -4.37
N ARG A 24 18.47 -3.46 -5.26
CA ARG A 24 19.31 -3.96 -6.35
C ARG A 24 20.65 -4.54 -5.89
N SER A 25 21.13 -4.16 -4.72
CA SER A 25 22.32 -4.79 -4.14
C SER A 25 22.08 -6.25 -3.73
N GLN A 26 20.80 -6.66 -3.57
CA GLN A 26 20.41 -7.97 -3.07
C GLN A 26 19.62 -8.81 -4.08
N SER A 27 19.01 -8.19 -5.11
CA SER A 27 18.12 -8.87 -6.07
C SER A 27 18.08 -8.17 -7.41
N ASN A 28 17.67 -8.91 -8.46
CA ASN A 28 17.39 -8.34 -9.78
C ASN A 28 15.98 -7.74 -9.78
N ILE A 29 15.87 -6.42 -9.77
CA ILE A 29 14.60 -5.70 -9.67
C ILE A 29 14.09 -5.26 -11.03
N THR A 30 12.82 -5.58 -11.31
CA THR A 30 12.08 -5.07 -12.47
C THR A 30 10.79 -4.41 -11.99
N TYR A 31 10.63 -3.13 -12.32
CA TYR A 31 9.39 -2.40 -12.03
C TYR A 31 8.35 -2.67 -13.11
N LEU A 32 7.11 -2.91 -12.69
CA LEU A 32 5.94 -3.18 -13.51
C LEU A 32 4.88 -2.11 -13.22
N PRO A 33 5.03 -0.90 -13.79
CA PRO A 33 4.09 0.19 -13.53
C PRO A 33 2.76 -0.09 -14.24
N TYR A 34 1.66 0.07 -13.50
CA TYR A 34 0.30 -0.09 -14.01
C TYR A 34 -0.52 1.19 -13.83
N SER A 35 -1.47 1.41 -14.73
CA SER A 35 -2.35 2.59 -14.74
C SER A 35 -3.82 2.27 -14.44
N SER A 36 -4.23 1.00 -14.56
CA SER A 36 -5.58 0.53 -14.28
C SER A 36 -5.58 -0.90 -13.75
N PRO A 37 -6.70 -1.37 -13.15
CA PRO A 37 -6.84 -2.77 -12.77
C PRO A 37 -6.66 -3.75 -13.95
N GLU A 38 -7.17 -3.41 -15.13
CA GLU A 38 -7.06 -4.21 -16.34
C GLU A 38 -5.59 -4.31 -16.79
N HIS A 39 -4.88 -3.17 -16.78
CA HIS A 39 -3.46 -3.13 -17.09
C HIS A 39 -2.63 -3.93 -16.07
N LEU A 40 -2.99 -3.86 -14.79
CA LEU A 40 -2.35 -4.67 -13.75
C LEU A 40 -2.51 -6.17 -14.02
N LYS A 41 -3.73 -6.64 -14.33
CA LYS A 41 -4.03 -8.04 -14.66
C LYS A 41 -3.23 -8.50 -15.88
N TYR A 42 -3.25 -7.71 -16.94
CA TYR A 42 -2.47 -7.99 -18.15
C TYR A 42 -0.97 -8.12 -17.84
N LEU A 43 -0.40 -7.18 -17.09
CA LEU A 43 1.02 -7.24 -16.71
C LEU A 43 1.33 -8.48 -15.87
N TYR A 44 0.43 -8.88 -14.98
CA TYR A 44 0.62 -10.09 -14.18
C TYR A 44 0.63 -11.33 -15.07
N GLU A 45 -0.34 -11.51 -15.95
CA GLU A 45 -0.39 -12.66 -16.89
C GLU A 45 0.87 -12.77 -17.76
N GLN A 46 1.39 -11.64 -18.24
CA GLN A 46 2.60 -11.61 -19.08
C GLN A 46 3.89 -11.89 -18.29
N ASN A 47 3.86 -11.80 -16.96
CA ASN A 47 5.09 -11.81 -16.15
C ASN A 47 5.09 -12.86 -15.03
N ARG A 48 3.99 -13.56 -14.76
CA ARG A 48 3.87 -14.46 -13.60
C ARG A 48 4.93 -15.57 -13.53
N ASP A 49 5.43 -16.01 -14.70
CA ASP A 49 6.43 -17.08 -14.80
C ASP A 49 7.87 -16.55 -14.94
N ARG A 50 8.05 -15.21 -15.00
CA ARG A 50 9.36 -14.57 -15.26
C ARG A 50 10.13 -14.22 -14.00
N PHE A 51 9.46 -14.18 -12.85
CA PHE A 51 10.04 -13.73 -11.59
C PHE A 51 9.94 -14.82 -10.53
N ASP A 52 10.90 -14.83 -9.62
CA ASP A 52 10.91 -15.73 -8.47
C ASP A 52 9.91 -15.26 -7.40
N ALA A 53 9.66 -13.95 -7.33
CA ALA A 53 8.70 -13.36 -6.41
C ALA A 53 8.12 -12.04 -6.92
N PHE A 54 7.04 -11.60 -6.26
CA PHE A 54 6.42 -10.30 -6.52
C PHE A 54 6.36 -9.42 -5.27
N LEU A 55 6.67 -8.14 -5.44
CA LEU A 55 6.43 -7.11 -4.45
C LEU A 55 5.38 -6.14 -4.97
N PHE A 56 4.40 -5.82 -4.13
CA PHE A 56 3.37 -4.83 -4.45
C PHE A 56 3.57 -3.58 -3.61
N THR A 57 3.48 -2.40 -4.20
CA THR A 57 3.64 -1.14 -3.47
C THR A 57 2.43 -0.74 -2.61
N GLY A 58 1.53 -1.67 -2.37
CA GLY A 58 0.34 -1.54 -1.51
C GLY A 58 -0.51 -2.80 -1.56
N SER A 59 -1.49 -2.90 -0.66
CA SER A 59 -2.42 -4.05 -0.60
C SER A 59 -3.41 -4.08 -1.77
N TYR A 60 -3.72 -2.93 -2.36
CA TYR A 60 -4.70 -2.83 -3.45
C TYR A 60 -4.36 -3.70 -4.67
N PRO A 61 -3.18 -3.57 -5.33
CA PRO A 61 -2.86 -4.39 -6.50
C PRO A 61 -2.85 -5.89 -6.17
N TYR A 62 -2.38 -6.27 -5.00
CA TYR A 62 -2.44 -7.64 -4.53
C TYR A 62 -3.88 -8.16 -4.44
N ASN A 63 -4.80 -7.40 -3.83
CA ASN A 63 -6.20 -7.79 -3.69
C ASN A 63 -6.91 -7.91 -5.04
N VAL A 64 -6.59 -7.04 -6.00
CA VAL A 64 -7.12 -7.13 -7.38
C VAL A 64 -6.70 -8.46 -8.02
N LEU A 65 -5.41 -8.80 -7.97
CA LEU A 65 -4.91 -10.04 -8.57
C LEU A 65 -5.43 -11.28 -7.85
N ARG A 66 -5.45 -11.27 -6.52
CA ARG A 66 -5.98 -12.37 -5.73
C ARG A 66 -7.47 -12.65 -6.03
N ARG A 67 -8.26 -11.62 -6.28
CA ARG A 67 -9.67 -11.76 -6.64
C ARG A 67 -9.85 -12.38 -8.03
N GLU A 68 -8.99 -12.01 -8.97
CA GLU A 68 -9.07 -12.48 -10.37
C GLU A 68 -8.52 -13.89 -10.55
N PHE A 69 -7.33 -14.13 -9.98
CA PHE A 69 -6.54 -15.34 -10.24
C PHE A 69 -6.53 -16.33 -9.05
N GLY A 70 -7.12 -15.98 -7.91
CA GLY A 70 -7.04 -16.78 -6.69
C GLY A 70 -5.71 -16.58 -5.94
N ALA A 71 -5.18 -17.66 -5.37
CA ALA A 71 -3.87 -17.64 -4.73
C ALA A 71 -2.79 -17.41 -5.80
N LEU A 72 -1.85 -16.51 -5.52
CA LEU A 72 -0.72 -16.28 -6.41
C LEU A 72 0.32 -17.39 -6.20
N ASP A 73 0.81 -17.97 -7.29
CA ASP A 73 1.68 -19.14 -7.28
C ASP A 73 3.10 -18.84 -6.79
N ARG A 74 3.53 -17.58 -6.87
CA ARG A 74 4.87 -17.16 -6.45
C ARG A 74 4.86 -16.49 -5.08
N PRO A 75 5.94 -16.62 -4.29
CA PRO A 75 6.13 -15.82 -3.08
C PRO A 75 5.88 -14.34 -3.35
N HIS A 76 5.16 -13.70 -2.46
CA HIS A 76 4.80 -12.29 -2.64
C HIS A 76 4.64 -11.56 -1.31
N ALA A 77 4.85 -10.26 -1.36
CA ALA A 77 4.59 -9.36 -0.24
C ALA A 77 4.00 -8.04 -0.76
N HIS A 78 3.34 -7.29 0.12
CA HIS A 78 2.86 -5.96 -0.20
C HIS A 78 3.26 -4.97 0.89
N CYS A 79 3.72 -3.79 0.44
CA CYS A 79 4.12 -2.71 1.34
C CYS A 79 2.89 -2.12 2.02
N ASN A 80 2.84 -2.19 3.33
CA ASN A 80 1.81 -1.56 4.14
C ASN A 80 2.37 -0.34 4.86
N VAL A 81 1.48 0.61 5.13
CA VAL A 81 1.77 1.71 6.04
C VAL A 81 1.85 1.15 7.46
N SER A 82 2.96 1.39 8.15
CA SER A 82 3.17 0.99 9.54
C SER A 82 2.59 2.02 10.52
N ASP A 83 2.45 1.64 11.79
CA ASP A 83 2.08 2.58 12.87
C ASP A 83 3.10 3.74 12.97
N ARG A 84 4.40 3.45 12.80
CA ARG A 84 5.48 4.43 12.72
C ARG A 84 5.23 5.48 11.64
N ASP A 85 4.68 5.08 10.49
CA ASP A 85 4.39 6.01 9.40
C ASP A 85 3.25 6.97 9.77
N TYR A 86 2.24 6.48 10.49
CA TYR A 86 1.18 7.34 11.05
C TYR A 86 1.74 8.33 12.07
N TYR A 87 2.55 7.86 13.02
CA TYR A 87 3.15 8.73 14.04
C TYR A 87 4.06 9.80 13.42
N LYS A 88 4.86 9.41 12.43
CA LYS A 88 5.72 10.32 11.68
C LYS A 88 4.91 11.41 10.95
N LEU A 89 3.81 11.03 10.30
CA LEU A 89 2.94 11.99 9.61
C LEU A 89 2.27 12.94 10.62
N ILE A 90 1.75 12.43 11.72
CA ILE A 90 1.13 13.25 12.77
C ILE A 90 2.13 14.29 13.31
N ALA A 91 3.35 13.85 13.64
CA ALA A 91 4.41 14.76 14.08
C ALA A 91 4.75 15.82 13.01
N GLN A 92 4.83 15.43 11.74
CA GLN A 92 5.06 16.37 10.64
C GLN A 92 3.92 17.39 10.50
N LEU A 93 2.67 16.94 10.59
CA LEU A 93 1.51 17.83 10.53
C LEU A 93 1.49 18.80 11.69
N ALA A 94 1.75 18.34 12.91
CA ALA A 94 1.79 19.20 14.10
C ALA A 94 2.88 20.27 14.03
N ILE A 95 4.04 19.95 13.43
CA ILE A 95 5.15 20.92 13.26
C ILE A 95 4.89 21.91 12.11
N GLN A 96 4.39 21.39 10.98
CA GLN A 96 4.22 22.19 9.75
C GLN A 96 2.93 23.01 9.75
N GLN A 97 1.92 22.59 10.50
CA GLN A 97 0.61 23.20 10.57
C GLN A 97 0.16 23.25 12.05
N PRO A 98 0.78 24.08 12.89
CA PRO A 98 0.50 24.12 14.34
C PRO A 98 -0.96 24.53 14.65
N GLU A 99 -1.63 25.21 13.73
CA GLU A 99 -3.05 25.61 13.85
C GLU A 99 -4.03 24.51 13.40
N LEU A 100 -3.54 23.34 12.94
CA LEU A 100 -4.39 22.27 12.45
C LEU A 100 -5.21 21.66 13.60
N ASP A 101 -6.52 21.72 13.49
CA ASP A 101 -7.41 21.04 14.42
C ASP A 101 -7.52 19.55 14.06
N PHE A 102 -6.79 18.72 14.78
CA PHE A 102 -6.82 17.27 14.57
C PHE A 102 -8.20 16.62 14.77
N SER A 103 -9.16 17.30 15.44
CA SER A 103 -10.55 16.83 15.50
C SER A 103 -11.26 16.89 14.16
N ARG A 104 -10.69 17.62 13.21
CA ARG A 104 -11.19 17.81 11.85
C ARG A 104 -10.27 17.18 10.81
N VAL A 105 -9.29 16.39 11.23
CA VAL A 105 -8.46 15.59 10.34
C VAL A 105 -9.07 14.20 10.22
N TYR A 106 -9.33 13.81 8.99
CA TYR A 106 -9.81 12.45 8.69
C TYR A 106 -8.64 11.57 8.27
N PHE A 107 -8.54 10.39 8.84
CA PHE A 107 -7.62 9.34 8.42
C PHE A 107 -8.39 8.16 7.85
N ASP A 108 -7.94 7.64 6.70
CA ASP A 108 -8.33 6.29 6.29
C ASP A 108 -7.97 5.31 7.39
N ARG A 109 -8.91 4.44 7.74
CA ARG A 109 -8.71 3.48 8.82
C ARG A 109 -7.45 2.66 8.57
N PRO A 110 -6.50 2.63 9.52
CA PRO A 110 -5.30 1.82 9.38
C PRO A 110 -5.66 0.33 9.32
N GLU A 111 -4.93 -0.43 8.50
CA GLU A 111 -5.02 -1.89 8.44
C GLU A 111 -4.41 -2.55 9.69
N ILE A 112 -3.50 -1.82 10.35
CA ILE A 112 -2.85 -2.23 11.60
C ILE A 112 -3.41 -1.42 12.77
N PRO A 113 -3.36 -1.93 14.00
CA PRO A 113 -3.70 -1.17 15.19
C PRO A 113 -2.76 0.04 15.35
N VAL A 114 -3.34 1.25 15.39
CA VAL A 114 -2.62 2.48 15.72
C VAL A 114 -3.28 3.07 16.96
N ASP A 115 -2.48 3.29 17.99
CA ASP A 115 -2.98 3.85 19.26
C ASP A 115 -3.03 5.38 19.20
N PHE A 116 -4.06 5.88 18.53
CA PHE A 116 -4.31 7.33 18.46
C PHE A 116 -4.68 7.92 19.81
N TYR A 117 -5.27 7.13 20.72
CA TYR A 117 -5.64 7.61 22.04
C TYR A 117 -4.42 8.03 22.85
N THR A 118 -3.35 7.25 22.84
CA THR A 118 -2.09 7.61 23.52
C THR A 118 -1.50 8.93 23.00
N ILE A 119 -1.67 9.21 21.69
CA ILE A 119 -1.15 10.45 21.08
C ILE A 119 -2.00 11.66 21.46
N PHE A 120 -3.32 11.55 21.25
CA PHE A 120 -4.22 12.69 21.38
C PHE A 120 -4.84 12.80 22.78
N GLN A 121 -4.77 11.74 23.58
CA GLN A 121 -5.39 11.62 24.90
C GLN A 121 -6.87 11.97 24.91
N LYS A 122 -7.55 11.72 23.80
CA LYS A 122 -8.95 12.04 23.59
C LYS A 122 -9.60 11.02 22.66
N GLU A 123 -10.74 10.49 23.07
CA GLU A 123 -11.54 9.59 22.24
C GLU A 123 -12.07 10.32 20.99
N GLY A 124 -12.16 9.60 19.87
CA GLY A 124 -12.65 10.13 18.61
C GLY A 124 -11.69 11.04 17.87
N PHE A 125 -10.42 11.08 18.26
CA PHE A 125 -9.34 11.81 17.60
C PHE A 125 -8.30 10.87 17.01
N PRO A 126 -7.84 11.09 15.77
CA PRO A 126 -8.48 11.89 14.71
C PRO A 126 -9.80 11.23 14.26
N LEU A 127 -10.52 11.86 13.32
CA LEU A 127 -11.68 11.23 12.72
C LEU A 127 -11.23 10.00 11.91
N LEU A 128 -11.62 8.83 12.39
CA LEU A 128 -11.33 7.57 11.70
C LEU A 128 -12.57 7.16 10.91
N GLY A 129 -12.43 7.04 9.62
CA GLY A 129 -13.47 6.47 8.80
C GLY A 129 -12.94 5.24 8.08
N THR A 130 -13.75 4.25 8.02
CA THR A 130 -13.73 3.33 6.92
C THR A 130 -14.58 3.96 5.84
N ALA A 131 -13.99 4.43 4.77
CA ALA A 131 -14.69 4.26 3.53
C ALA A 131 -15.04 2.77 3.52
N SER A 132 -16.27 2.44 3.89
CA SER A 132 -16.75 1.06 3.89
C SER A 132 -16.97 0.67 2.44
N ILE A 133 -15.84 0.56 1.72
CA ILE A 133 -15.85 -0.07 0.42
C ILE A 133 -16.07 -1.53 0.74
N ASP A 134 -17.30 -1.97 0.56
CA ASP A 134 -17.55 -3.39 0.44
C ASP A 134 -16.80 -3.87 -0.81
N TRP A 135 -15.56 -4.24 -0.62
CA TRP A 135 -14.68 -4.74 -1.68
C TRP A 135 -15.28 -5.92 -2.43
N ASN A 136 -16.30 -6.58 -1.87
CA ASN A 136 -17.03 -7.66 -2.54
C ASN A 136 -18.12 -7.13 -3.48
N ARG A 137 -18.56 -5.90 -3.31
CA ARG A 137 -19.62 -5.26 -4.11
C ARG A 137 -19.11 -4.28 -5.15
N VAL A 138 -17.86 -3.85 -5.06
CA VAL A 138 -17.30 -2.92 -6.05
C VAL A 138 -17.22 -3.63 -7.39
N ALA A 139 -17.99 -3.15 -8.34
CA ALA A 139 -17.93 -3.62 -9.73
C ALA A 139 -16.49 -3.47 -10.25
N ALA A 140 -16.05 -4.44 -11.04
CA ALA A 140 -14.65 -4.54 -11.49
C ALA A 140 -14.14 -3.34 -12.31
N THR A 141 -15.00 -2.39 -12.68
CA THR A 141 -14.74 -1.35 -13.66
C THR A 141 -14.46 0.04 -13.09
N ASP A 142 -14.94 0.39 -11.91
CA ASP A 142 -14.56 1.65 -11.25
C ASP A 142 -14.47 1.51 -9.72
N TRP A 143 -13.36 1.05 -9.27
CA TRP A 143 -13.04 0.84 -7.84
C TRP A 143 -13.06 2.12 -7.02
N TYR A 144 -12.82 3.25 -7.67
CA TYR A 144 -12.66 4.51 -7.00
C TYR A 144 -13.95 5.34 -6.94
N ALA A 145 -14.99 5.01 -7.72
CA ALA A 145 -16.21 5.79 -7.74
C ALA A 145 -16.86 5.89 -6.35
N PRO A 146 -17.13 4.79 -5.61
CA PRO A 146 -17.70 4.91 -4.28
C PRO A 146 -16.79 5.62 -3.29
N LEU A 147 -15.47 5.52 -3.49
CA LEU A 147 -14.49 6.18 -2.63
C LEU A 147 -14.44 7.69 -2.92
N LYS A 148 -14.51 8.07 -4.20
CA LYS A 148 -14.60 9.46 -4.64
C LYS A 148 -15.84 10.14 -4.07
N ASP A 149 -17.00 9.50 -4.20
CA ASP A 149 -18.28 10.01 -3.68
C ASP A 149 -18.20 10.20 -2.16
N TYR A 150 -17.68 9.20 -1.44
CA TYR A 150 -17.50 9.26 0.00
C TYR A 150 -16.61 10.41 0.46
N TYR A 151 -15.44 10.59 -0.17
CA TYR A 151 -14.53 11.68 0.19
C TYR A 151 -15.11 13.06 -0.15
N LEU A 152 -15.82 13.16 -1.26
CA LEU A 152 -16.48 14.41 -1.65
C LEU A 152 -17.61 14.78 -0.68
N GLU A 153 -18.44 13.81 -0.30
CA GLU A 153 -19.50 14.00 0.68
C GLU A 153 -18.92 14.40 2.05
N LEU A 154 -17.88 13.69 2.50
CA LEU A 154 -17.18 14.00 3.74
C LEU A 154 -16.60 15.41 3.73
N TRP A 155 -15.94 15.81 2.64
CA TRP A 155 -15.40 17.16 2.46
C TRP A 155 -16.47 18.24 2.46
N ASN A 156 -17.55 18.03 1.69
CA ASN A 156 -18.65 18.95 1.59
C ASN A 156 -19.48 19.08 2.90
N SER A 157 -19.37 18.12 3.80
CA SER A 157 -20.02 18.22 5.12
C SER A 157 -19.45 19.34 5.99
N GLY A 158 -18.27 19.90 5.65
CA GLY A 158 -17.57 20.90 6.43
C GLY A 158 -17.00 20.41 7.76
N LYS A 159 -17.12 19.11 8.07
CA LYS A 159 -16.60 18.52 9.30
C LYS A 159 -15.10 18.24 9.24
N VAL A 160 -14.55 18.16 8.04
CA VAL A 160 -13.15 17.81 7.78
C VAL A 160 -12.43 18.97 7.11
N GLU A 161 -11.23 19.27 7.56
CA GLU A 161 -10.36 20.29 6.95
C GLU A 161 -9.09 19.70 6.31
N LEU A 162 -8.80 18.42 6.57
CA LEU A 162 -7.71 17.69 5.95
C LEU A 162 -8.07 16.20 5.85
N LEU A 163 -7.89 15.63 4.67
CA LEU A 163 -7.97 14.18 4.45
C LEU A 163 -6.56 13.57 4.45
N VAL A 164 -6.35 12.52 5.23
CA VAL A 164 -5.15 11.68 5.14
C VAL A 164 -5.54 10.36 4.51
N THR A 165 -5.03 10.08 3.32
CA THR A 165 -5.40 8.91 2.54
C THR A 165 -4.20 8.10 2.07
N ARG A 166 -4.38 6.79 1.94
CA ARG A 166 -3.41 5.85 1.37
C ARG A 166 -3.61 5.66 -0.15
N PHE A 167 -4.65 6.26 -0.72
CA PHE A 167 -5.01 6.09 -2.14
C PHE A 167 -4.38 7.18 -3.01
N GLY A 168 -3.11 6.99 -3.37
CA GLY A 168 -2.36 7.96 -4.16
C GLY A 168 -2.86 8.17 -5.59
N SER A 169 -3.69 7.26 -6.13
CA SER A 169 -4.30 7.39 -7.45
C SER A 169 -5.45 8.42 -7.52
N MET A 170 -5.83 9.01 -6.37
CA MET A 170 -6.94 9.98 -6.29
C MET A 170 -6.48 11.44 -6.32
N ASP A 171 -5.20 11.70 -6.52
CA ASP A 171 -4.64 13.06 -6.51
C ASP A 171 -5.36 14.03 -7.43
N ASP A 172 -5.51 13.65 -8.70
CA ASP A 172 -6.16 14.51 -9.70
C ASP A 172 -7.60 14.82 -9.30
N TYR A 173 -8.30 13.84 -8.75
CA TYR A 173 -9.66 14.01 -8.24
C TYR A 173 -9.69 14.99 -7.08
N PHE A 174 -8.79 14.87 -6.11
CA PHE A 174 -8.74 15.78 -4.97
C PHE A 174 -8.40 17.21 -5.39
N HIS A 175 -7.46 17.38 -6.31
CA HIS A 175 -7.14 18.70 -6.85
C HIS A 175 -8.31 19.31 -7.60
N GLN A 176 -8.99 18.54 -8.45
CA GLN A 176 -10.18 18.99 -9.20
C GLN A 176 -11.30 19.50 -8.29
N HIS A 177 -11.51 18.83 -7.15
CA HIS A 177 -12.56 19.17 -6.16
C HIS A 177 -12.06 20.09 -5.03
N GLN A 178 -10.82 20.61 -5.12
CA GLN A 178 -10.19 21.49 -4.11
C GLN A 178 -10.17 20.86 -2.69
N ILE A 179 -10.11 19.54 -2.61
CA ILE A 179 -10.02 18.80 -1.36
C ILE A 179 -8.58 18.90 -0.84
N LYS A 180 -8.40 19.37 0.39
CA LYS A 180 -7.09 19.35 1.04
C LYS A 180 -6.78 17.93 1.51
N PHE A 181 -5.64 17.41 1.10
CA PHE A 181 -5.26 16.05 1.46
C PHE A 181 -3.76 15.89 1.70
N ARG A 182 -3.42 14.82 2.39
CA ARG A 182 -2.06 14.28 2.52
C ARG A 182 -2.07 12.81 2.13
N TYR A 183 -1.14 12.44 1.27
CA TYR A 183 -0.91 11.04 0.94
C TYR A 183 -0.01 10.39 1.99
N LEU A 184 -0.48 9.35 2.62
CA LEU A 184 0.27 8.52 3.55
C LEU A 184 0.80 7.30 2.82
N ALA A 185 2.09 7.35 2.45
CA ALA A 185 2.82 6.24 1.85
C ALA A 185 3.63 5.49 2.91
N PRO A 186 3.91 4.20 2.70
CA PRO A 186 4.92 3.51 3.50
C PRO A 186 6.26 4.23 3.43
N SER A 187 6.95 4.35 4.56
CA SER A 187 8.30 4.92 4.60
C SER A 187 9.33 4.01 3.92
N PRO A 188 10.51 4.52 3.54
CA PRO A 188 11.61 3.70 3.06
C PRO A 188 11.91 2.51 3.96
N GLU A 189 11.89 2.73 5.28
CA GLU A 189 12.14 1.72 6.29
C GLU A 189 11.08 0.61 6.26
N SER A 190 9.78 0.99 6.21
CA SER A 190 8.67 0.03 6.11
C SER A 190 8.70 -0.77 4.81
N MET A 191 9.10 -0.14 3.71
CA MET A 191 9.25 -0.81 2.42
C MET A 191 10.43 -1.80 2.43
N LEU A 192 11.57 -1.43 3.03
CA LEU A 192 12.73 -2.32 3.16
C LEU A 192 12.42 -3.51 4.08
N GLU A 193 11.73 -3.30 5.19
CA GLU A 193 11.29 -4.38 6.06
C GLU A 193 10.43 -5.41 5.30
N THR A 194 9.51 -4.93 4.45
CA THR A 194 8.69 -5.80 3.60
C THR A 194 9.53 -6.55 2.56
N PHE A 195 10.47 -5.87 1.91
CA PHE A 195 11.38 -6.47 0.93
C PHE A 195 12.26 -7.55 1.56
N HIS A 196 12.87 -7.27 2.71
CA HIS A 196 13.68 -8.25 3.43
C HIS A 196 12.84 -9.45 3.90
N GLY A 197 11.60 -9.23 4.34
CA GLY A 197 10.66 -10.30 4.65
C GLY A 197 10.39 -11.22 3.46
N LEU A 198 10.24 -10.64 2.26
CA LEU A 198 10.08 -11.41 1.02
C LEU A 198 11.34 -12.23 0.67
N LEU A 199 12.53 -11.66 0.85
CA LEU A 199 13.79 -12.40 0.65
C LEU A 199 13.93 -13.58 1.62
N MET A 200 13.55 -13.40 2.88
CA MET A 200 13.55 -14.49 3.87
C MET A 200 12.58 -15.62 3.49
N GLN A 201 11.41 -15.29 2.92
CA GLN A 201 10.47 -16.31 2.42
C GLN A 201 11.07 -17.13 1.28
N LEU A 202 11.74 -16.46 0.32
CA LEU A 202 12.41 -17.15 -0.79
C LEU A 202 13.52 -18.09 -0.30
N GLN A 203 14.37 -17.63 0.60
CA GLN A 203 15.44 -18.43 1.19
C GLN A 203 14.91 -19.63 1.97
N ALA A 204 13.84 -19.44 2.75
CA ALA A 204 13.20 -20.52 3.49
C ALA A 204 12.59 -21.59 2.55
N GLY A 205 12.00 -21.19 1.44
CA GLY A 205 11.48 -22.08 0.40
C GLY A 205 12.59 -22.97 -0.20
N GLU A 206 13.72 -22.37 -0.60
CA GLU A 206 14.86 -23.13 -1.14
C GLU A 206 15.45 -24.14 -0.14
N MET A 207 15.51 -23.77 1.14
CA MET A 207 15.98 -24.69 2.19
C MET A 207 15.03 -25.86 2.38
N HIS A 208 13.73 -25.63 2.29
CA HIS A 208 12.72 -26.68 2.41
C HIS A 208 12.77 -27.66 1.24
N ASP A 209 12.86 -27.16 0.02
CA ASP A 209 12.97 -27.96 -1.19
C ASP A 209 14.27 -28.78 -1.21
N SER A 210 15.38 -28.19 -0.78
CA SER A 210 16.67 -28.88 -0.68
C SER A 210 16.64 -30.02 0.36
N ALA A 211 15.98 -29.78 1.51
CA ALA A 211 15.81 -30.80 2.54
C ALA A 211 14.90 -31.96 2.08
N ALA A 212 13.83 -31.62 1.34
CA ALA A 212 12.94 -32.64 0.76
C ALA A 212 13.65 -33.51 -0.30
N CYS A 213 14.47 -32.89 -1.16
CA CYS A 213 15.30 -33.66 -2.14
C CYS A 213 16.29 -34.59 -1.46
N LEU A 214 16.94 -34.20 -0.37
CA LEU A 214 17.87 -35.03 0.37
C LEU A 214 17.17 -36.20 1.09
N ALA A 215 15.92 -36.03 1.49
CA ALA A 215 15.12 -37.09 2.11
C ALA A 215 14.65 -38.17 1.12
N LEU A 216 14.52 -37.83 -0.18
CA LEU A 216 14.13 -38.77 -1.25
C LEU A 216 15.29 -39.62 -1.80
N ILE A 217 16.53 -39.27 -1.45
CA ILE A 217 17.75 -39.97 -1.92
C ILE A 217 18.20 -41.05 -0.91
N ARG A 218 17.53 -41.18 0.23
CA ARG A 218 17.73 -42.22 1.23
C ARG A 218 16.71 -43.34 1.08
#